data_f9e8b8c7f6fd6455e6ebabf563b97df6
#
_entry.id   f9e8b8c7f6fd6455e6ebabf563b97df6
#
_cell.length_a   1.000
_cell.length_b   1.000
_cell.length_c   1.000
_cell.angle_alpha   90.00
_cell.angle_beta   90.00
_cell.angle_gamma   90.00
#
_symmetry.space_group_name_H-M   'P 1'
#
loop_
_entity.id
_entity.type
_entity.pdbx_description
1 polymer ?
#
loop_
_entity_poly.entity_id
_entity_poly.type
_entity_poly.pdbx_seq_one_letter_code
_entity_poly.pdbx_strand_id
1 'polypeptide(L)'
;RRQMAIYLCVLALSLLWLLAGGMTGITSQHADFVVRNPIYETLIRCDWPLVDAGGRPFIYYLAFWLPPALACKCFSCSDIFIINYVLTAWTGLGLALTLTVLWSKFRTATLLFLLLLIFQGPLDGIVRWGLLLFHLQGPLAHELYLTVLAFFGGVPPTMQLHNTFHHTTLLWLFLSMAAAWDIPPKNQLFLASLCLLASPIGSLGLLVFIAVSTLIRRTPVRQYFSSWTVLAGAALGLLAGIYFTSSNGKNRIRQWNVGLDLALLNNRIRLTWQDSPFDLLQYGNWKFWAAMVGSWLLTVGVPAALLFRRFKKDALFWSALAILPLTYFIYIGSVGGYNEFCYKASSVSFFCLALLFTRIFSE
;
A
#
# COMPACT_ATOMS: atom_id res chain seq x y z
N ARG A 1 -2.31 7.46 -33.84
CA ARG A 1 -1.20 6.47 -33.78
C ARG A 1 -0.24 6.77 -32.64
N ARG A 2 0.33 7.98 -32.52
CA ARG A 2 1.30 8.33 -31.45
C ARG A 2 0.76 8.10 -30.05
N GLN A 3 -0.48 8.51 -29.75
CA GLN A 3 -1.10 8.29 -28.43
C GLN A 3 -1.26 6.80 -28.10
N MET A 4 -1.65 5.99 -29.08
CA MET A 4 -1.77 4.53 -28.90
C MET A 4 -0.41 3.89 -28.62
N ALA A 5 0.64 4.32 -29.33
CA ALA A 5 2.00 3.82 -29.07
C ALA A 5 2.46 4.15 -27.65
N ILE A 6 2.22 5.38 -27.15
CA ILE A 6 2.55 5.76 -25.78
C ILE A 6 1.73 4.93 -24.76
N TYR A 7 0.44 4.70 -25.03
CA TYR A 7 -0.39 3.86 -24.17
C TYR A 7 0.14 2.41 -24.06
N LEU A 8 0.50 1.83 -25.21
CA LEU A 8 1.12 0.49 -25.24
C LEU A 8 2.47 0.47 -24.51
N CYS A 9 3.27 1.53 -24.63
CA CYS A 9 4.52 1.68 -23.85
C CYS A 9 4.23 1.74 -22.36
N VAL A 10 3.18 2.44 -21.91
CA VAL A 10 2.78 2.51 -20.50
C VAL A 10 2.42 1.10 -19.99
N LEU A 11 1.64 0.35 -20.75
CA LEU A 11 1.27 -1.03 -20.36
C LEU A 11 2.48 -1.96 -20.37
N ALA A 12 3.34 -1.89 -21.40
CA ALA A 12 4.54 -2.72 -21.48
C ALA A 12 5.51 -2.42 -20.32
N LEU A 13 5.73 -1.14 -20.02
CA LEU A 13 6.60 -0.73 -18.92
C LEU A 13 6.04 -1.16 -17.56
N SER A 14 4.72 -1.08 -17.38
CA SER A 14 4.08 -1.55 -16.14
C SER A 14 4.21 -3.07 -15.96
N LEU A 15 4.11 -3.83 -17.05
CA LEU A 15 4.33 -5.27 -17.02
C LEU A 15 5.79 -5.61 -16.71
N LEU A 16 6.74 -4.94 -17.34
CA LEU A 16 8.16 -5.12 -17.04
C LEU A 16 8.48 -4.79 -15.58
N TRP A 17 7.90 -3.70 -15.06
CA TRP A 17 8.06 -3.35 -13.64
C TRP A 17 7.53 -4.44 -12.72
N LEU A 18 6.36 -5.02 -13.03
CA LEU A 18 5.78 -6.10 -12.26
C LEU A 18 6.63 -7.39 -12.32
N LEU A 19 7.12 -7.76 -13.52
CA LEU A 19 7.97 -8.93 -13.71
C LEU A 19 9.32 -8.79 -12.98
N ALA A 20 9.90 -7.59 -12.98
CA ALA A 20 11.14 -7.30 -12.26
C ALA A 20 11.00 -7.48 -10.74
N GLY A 21 9.78 -7.40 -10.20
CA GLY A 21 9.47 -7.58 -8.79
C GLY A 21 9.52 -9.01 -8.26
N GLY A 22 9.79 -9.99 -9.11
CA GLY A 22 9.98 -11.38 -8.70
C GLY A 22 8.70 -12.17 -8.43
N MET A 23 7.52 -11.62 -8.68
CA MET A 23 6.24 -12.32 -8.42
C MET A 23 6.11 -13.65 -9.17
N THR A 24 6.68 -13.74 -10.37
CA THR A 24 6.68 -14.95 -11.20
C THR A 24 7.69 -16.00 -10.75
N GLY A 25 8.62 -15.65 -9.86
CA GLY A 25 9.76 -16.49 -9.52
C GLY A 25 10.88 -16.51 -10.58
N ILE A 26 10.74 -15.76 -11.68
CA ILE A 26 11.82 -15.62 -12.69
C ILE A 26 12.99 -14.82 -12.12
N THR A 27 12.69 -13.77 -11.35
CA THR A 27 13.66 -13.01 -10.56
C THR A 27 13.56 -13.42 -9.09
N SER A 28 14.54 -13.04 -8.27
CA SER A 28 14.52 -13.37 -6.84
C SER A 28 13.28 -12.78 -6.17
N GLN A 29 12.54 -13.65 -5.49
CA GLN A 29 11.37 -13.25 -4.71
C GLN A 29 11.80 -12.65 -3.37
N HIS A 30 11.02 -11.68 -2.88
CA HIS A 30 11.18 -11.17 -1.52
C HIS A 30 10.92 -12.27 -0.48
N ALA A 31 11.56 -12.17 0.69
CA ALA A 31 11.42 -13.16 1.78
C ALA A 31 9.96 -13.47 2.17
N ASP A 32 9.05 -12.52 2.03
CA ASP A 32 7.63 -12.73 2.30
C ASP A 32 6.97 -13.80 1.42
N PHE A 33 7.53 -14.09 0.25
CA PHE A 33 7.00 -15.12 -0.65
C PHE A 33 7.19 -16.53 -0.10
N VAL A 34 8.11 -16.74 0.84
CA VAL A 34 8.25 -18.00 1.59
C VAL A 34 6.93 -18.36 2.32
N VAL A 35 6.18 -17.34 2.77
CA VAL A 35 4.87 -17.55 3.42
C VAL A 35 3.73 -17.44 2.41
N ARG A 36 3.83 -16.55 1.44
CA ARG A 36 2.73 -16.27 0.50
C ARG A 36 2.53 -17.37 -0.52
N ASN A 37 3.59 -17.93 -1.08
CA ASN A 37 3.48 -19.02 -2.04
C ASN A 37 2.74 -20.24 -1.47
N PRO A 38 3.07 -20.76 -0.27
CA PRO A 38 2.32 -21.82 0.37
C PRO A 38 0.84 -21.48 0.61
N ILE A 39 0.52 -20.26 1.02
CA ILE A 39 -0.87 -19.82 1.21
C ILE A 39 -1.62 -19.88 -0.12
N TYR A 40 -1.02 -19.35 -1.19
CA TYR A 40 -1.65 -19.32 -2.50
C TYR A 40 -1.82 -20.75 -3.07
N GLU A 41 -0.81 -21.58 -2.93
CA GLU A 41 -0.87 -22.99 -3.32
C GLU A 41 -1.95 -23.76 -2.54
N THR A 42 -2.08 -23.52 -1.23
CA THR A 42 -3.13 -24.10 -0.39
C THR A 42 -4.52 -23.67 -0.86
N LEU A 43 -4.71 -22.41 -1.24
CA LEU A 43 -5.97 -21.94 -1.83
C LEU A 43 -6.32 -22.66 -3.13
N ILE A 44 -5.34 -23.08 -3.92
CA ILE A 44 -5.55 -23.79 -5.18
C ILE A 44 -5.87 -25.27 -4.91
N ARG A 45 -5.16 -25.91 -3.97
CA ARG A 45 -5.24 -27.37 -3.74
C ARG A 45 -6.35 -27.79 -2.80
N CYS A 46 -6.72 -26.95 -1.82
CA CYS A 46 -7.69 -27.30 -0.78
C CYS A 46 -9.08 -26.73 -1.06
N ASP A 47 -10.10 -27.36 -0.45
CA ASP A 47 -11.46 -26.85 -0.50
C ASP A 47 -11.62 -25.58 0.33
N TRP A 48 -12.56 -24.73 -0.07
CA TRP A 48 -12.89 -23.48 0.64
C TRP A 48 -14.15 -23.66 1.49
N PRO A 49 -14.21 -23.08 2.70
CA PRO A 49 -13.21 -22.23 3.36
C PRO A 49 -12.00 -23.02 3.88
N LEU A 50 -10.81 -22.39 3.85
CA LEU A 50 -9.62 -23.02 4.44
C LEU A 50 -9.78 -23.08 5.97
N VAL A 51 -9.52 -24.27 6.52
CA VAL A 51 -9.54 -24.52 7.97
C VAL A 51 -8.22 -25.18 8.39
N ASP A 52 -7.82 -24.95 9.64
CA ASP A 52 -6.67 -25.67 10.22
C ASP A 52 -7.09 -27.07 10.71
N ALA A 53 -6.14 -27.86 11.20
CA ALA A 53 -6.39 -29.20 11.72
C ALA A 53 -7.37 -29.24 12.91
N GLY A 54 -7.63 -28.12 13.54
CA GLY A 54 -8.62 -27.94 14.62
C GLY A 54 -9.98 -27.46 14.14
N GLY A 55 -10.23 -27.40 12.81
CA GLY A 55 -11.47 -26.92 12.22
C GLY A 55 -11.65 -25.40 12.31
N ARG A 56 -10.60 -24.64 12.63
CA ARG A 56 -10.68 -23.18 12.74
C ARG A 56 -10.39 -22.53 11.40
N PRO A 57 -11.16 -21.48 11.01
CA PRO A 57 -10.95 -20.80 9.75
C PRO A 57 -9.56 -20.16 9.67
N PHE A 58 -8.90 -20.36 8.54
CA PHE A 58 -7.63 -19.69 8.23
C PHE A 58 -7.90 -18.24 7.83
N ILE A 59 -7.38 -17.29 8.60
CA ILE A 59 -7.62 -15.86 8.40
C ILE A 59 -6.37 -15.19 7.85
N TYR A 60 -6.52 -14.64 6.66
CA TYR A 60 -5.52 -13.85 5.97
C TYR A 60 -6.22 -12.88 5.00
N TYR A 61 -5.50 -12.03 4.33
CA TYR A 61 -6.02 -11.09 3.30
C TYR A 61 -6.34 -11.83 1.98
N LEU A 62 -7.22 -12.84 2.06
CA LEU A 62 -7.40 -13.81 0.98
C LEU A 62 -8.15 -13.26 -0.23
N ALA A 63 -8.96 -12.21 -0.07
CA ALA A 63 -9.87 -11.75 -1.12
C ALA A 63 -9.16 -11.43 -2.46
N PHE A 64 -7.95 -10.88 -2.41
CA PHE A 64 -7.17 -10.62 -3.62
C PHE A 64 -6.70 -11.91 -4.32
N TRP A 65 -6.43 -12.96 -3.54
CA TRP A 65 -5.89 -14.23 -4.02
C TRP A 65 -6.95 -15.19 -4.55
N LEU A 66 -8.22 -15.00 -4.13
CA LEU A 66 -9.31 -15.92 -4.50
C LEU A 66 -9.56 -15.98 -6.01
N PRO A 67 -9.65 -14.88 -6.79
CA PRO A 67 -9.88 -14.95 -8.22
C PRO A 67 -8.80 -15.71 -8.98
N PRO A 68 -7.49 -15.41 -8.81
CA PRO A 68 -6.44 -16.18 -9.50
C PRO A 68 -6.35 -17.63 -9.00
N ALA A 69 -6.62 -17.92 -7.71
CA ALA A 69 -6.69 -19.28 -7.20
C ALA A 69 -7.84 -20.08 -7.82
N LEU A 70 -9.02 -19.44 -7.97
CA LEU A 70 -10.16 -20.06 -8.66
C LEU A 70 -9.83 -20.37 -10.11
N ALA A 71 -9.20 -19.44 -10.82
CA ALA A 71 -8.74 -19.68 -12.18
C ALA A 71 -7.80 -20.91 -12.25
N CYS A 72 -6.80 -20.97 -11.35
CA CYS A 72 -5.91 -22.14 -11.28
C CYS A 72 -6.66 -23.44 -10.97
N LYS A 73 -7.66 -23.43 -10.09
CA LYS A 73 -8.53 -24.60 -9.82
C LYS A 73 -9.28 -25.04 -11.08
N CYS A 74 -9.94 -24.10 -11.76
CA CYS A 74 -10.72 -24.39 -12.96
C CYS A 74 -9.88 -25.00 -14.10
N PHE A 75 -8.62 -24.56 -14.22
CA PHE A 75 -7.68 -25.05 -15.24
C PHE A 75 -6.77 -26.18 -14.73
N SER A 76 -6.98 -26.67 -13.50
CA SER A 76 -6.17 -27.72 -12.88
C SER A 76 -4.66 -27.42 -12.91
N CYS A 77 -4.28 -26.18 -12.67
CA CYS A 77 -2.88 -25.77 -12.65
C CYS A 77 -2.15 -26.42 -11.48
N SER A 78 -1.12 -27.19 -11.74
CA SER A 78 -0.30 -27.88 -10.73
C SER A 78 1.13 -27.34 -10.66
N ASP A 79 1.63 -26.78 -11.75
CA ASP A 79 2.97 -26.22 -11.84
C ASP A 79 3.06 -24.86 -11.14
N ILE A 80 4.04 -24.70 -10.25
CA ILE A 80 4.22 -23.49 -9.44
C ILE A 80 4.52 -22.25 -10.31
N PHE A 81 5.21 -22.43 -11.44
CA PHE A 81 5.47 -21.33 -12.36
C PHE A 81 4.19 -20.84 -13.01
N ILE A 82 3.33 -21.77 -13.49
CA ILE A 82 2.02 -21.42 -14.06
C ILE A 82 1.17 -20.70 -13.02
N ILE A 83 1.12 -21.21 -11.80
CA ILE A 83 0.40 -20.60 -10.67
C ILE A 83 0.89 -19.15 -10.44
N ASN A 84 2.19 -18.91 -10.43
CA ASN A 84 2.76 -17.59 -10.25
C ASN A 84 2.52 -16.67 -11.46
N TYR A 85 2.50 -17.20 -12.68
CA TYR A 85 2.12 -16.43 -13.88
C TYR A 85 0.66 -15.98 -13.82
N VAL A 86 -0.26 -16.84 -13.37
CA VAL A 86 -1.68 -16.48 -13.21
C VAL A 86 -1.84 -15.37 -12.18
N LEU A 87 -1.13 -15.44 -11.04
CA LEU A 87 -1.12 -14.38 -10.03
C LEU A 87 -0.56 -13.08 -10.59
N THR A 88 0.54 -13.17 -11.35
CA THR A 88 1.17 -12.01 -11.99
C THR A 88 0.25 -11.37 -13.03
N ALA A 89 -0.44 -12.19 -13.84
CA ALA A 89 -1.43 -11.71 -14.81
C ALA A 89 -2.60 -11.01 -14.12
N TRP A 90 -3.10 -11.55 -13.00
CA TRP A 90 -4.15 -10.95 -12.19
C TRP A 90 -3.72 -9.58 -11.62
N THR A 91 -2.53 -9.51 -11.05
CA THR A 91 -1.96 -8.26 -10.53
C THR A 91 -1.71 -7.26 -11.66
N GLY A 92 -1.19 -7.74 -12.79
CA GLY A 92 -0.98 -6.95 -14.00
C GLY A 92 -2.27 -6.38 -14.56
N LEU A 93 -3.36 -7.15 -14.53
CA LEU A 93 -4.70 -6.67 -14.90
C LEU A 93 -5.14 -5.50 -14.01
N GLY A 94 -4.98 -5.62 -12.69
CA GLY A 94 -5.32 -4.54 -11.75
C GLY A 94 -4.50 -3.27 -12.01
N LEU A 95 -3.20 -3.41 -12.26
CA LEU A 95 -2.31 -2.30 -12.59
C LEU A 95 -2.68 -1.69 -13.96
N ALA A 96 -2.94 -2.51 -14.98
CA ALA A 96 -3.37 -2.07 -16.29
C ALA A 96 -4.70 -1.30 -16.23
N LEU A 97 -5.68 -1.78 -15.44
CA LEU A 97 -6.93 -1.06 -15.21
C LEU A 97 -6.69 0.30 -14.55
N THR A 98 -5.85 0.35 -13.52
CA THR A 98 -5.45 1.60 -12.85
C THR A 98 -4.90 2.61 -13.86
N LEU A 99 -3.95 2.19 -14.69
CA LEU A 99 -3.33 3.05 -15.70
C LEU A 99 -4.28 3.42 -16.83
N THR A 100 -5.19 2.52 -17.23
CA THR A 100 -6.22 2.79 -18.25
C THR A 100 -7.21 3.85 -17.76
N VAL A 101 -7.63 3.76 -16.50
CA VAL A 101 -8.50 4.78 -15.88
C VAL A 101 -7.79 6.13 -15.85
N LEU A 102 -6.53 6.20 -15.46
CA LEU A 102 -5.76 7.44 -15.50
C LEU A 102 -5.55 7.94 -16.92
N TRP A 103 -5.30 7.03 -17.87
CA TRP A 103 -5.16 7.38 -19.29
C TRP A 103 -6.43 8.05 -19.85
N SER A 104 -7.61 7.64 -19.42
CA SER A 104 -8.86 8.23 -19.88
C SER A 104 -8.93 9.75 -19.65
N LYS A 105 -8.27 10.25 -18.59
CA LYS A 105 -8.25 11.67 -18.23
C LYS A 105 -6.91 12.36 -18.56
N PHE A 106 -5.79 11.73 -18.19
CA PHE A 106 -4.47 12.36 -18.21
C PHE A 106 -3.65 12.04 -19.47
N ARG A 107 -4.12 11.10 -20.30
CA ARG A 107 -3.48 10.75 -21.59
C ARG A 107 -1.99 10.50 -21.42
N THR A 108 -1.15 11.19 -22.21
CA THR A 108 0.31 11.01 -22.22
C THR A 108 0.98 11.26 -20.86
N ALA A 109 0.39 12.09 -20.02
CA ALA A 109 0.89 12.34 -18.68
C ALA A 109 0.82 11.08 -17.75
N THR A 110 0.03 10.06 -18.13
CA THR A 110 0.02 8.75 -17.44
C THR A 110 1.39 8.06 -17.48
N LEU A 111 2.18 8.28 -18.54
CA LEU A 111 3.56 7.78 -18.59
C LEU A 111 4.40 8.42 -17.48
N LEU A 112 4.30 9.75 -17.31
CA LEU A 112 5.00 10.44 -16.22
C LEU A 112 4.54 9.93 -14.87
N PHE A 113 3.23 9.72 -14.67
CA PHE A 113 2.70 9.13 -13.44
C PHE A 113 3.33 7.77 -13.15
N LEU A 114 3.38 6.88 -14.13
CA LEU A 114 3.99 5.56 -13.97
C LEU A 114 5.48 5.67 -13.62
N LEU A 115 6.23 6.53 -14.32
CA LEU A 115 7.64 6.78 -14.01
C LEU A 115 7.83 7.32 -12.60
N LEU A 116 6.98 8.26 -12.18
CA LEU A 116 7.00 8.76 -10.80
C LEU A 116 6.76 7.66 -9.78
N LEU A 117 5.81 6.74 -10.00
CA LEU A 117 5.59 5.60 -9.10
C LEU A 117 6.79 4.64 -9.07
N ILE A 118 7.38 4.33 -10.23
CA ILE A 118 8.55 3.45 -10.31
C ILE A 118 9.73 4.05 -9.55
N PHE A 119 9.97 5.35 -9.74
CA PHE A 119 11.13 6.04 -9.21
C PHE A 119 10.85 6.85 -7.93
N GLN A 120 9.62 6.88 -7.45
CA GLN A 120 9.28 7.49 -6.17
C GLN A 120 9.86 6.62 -5.04
N GLY A 121 10.97 7.04 -4.51
CA GLY A 121 11.79 6.32 -3.57
C GLY A 121 13.28 6.42 -3.86
N PRO A 122 13.74 7.07 -4.97
CA PRO A 122 15.17 7.23 -5.23
C PRO A 122 15.87 8.19 -4.27
N LEU A 123 15.13 9.00 -3.51
CA LEU A 123 15.70 9.69 -2.35
C LEU A 123 16.30 8.67 -1.36
N ASP A 124 15.66 7.52 -1.21
CA ASP A 124 16.21 6.38 -0.48
C ASP A 124 17.44 5.82 -1.19
N GLY A 125 17.41 5.75 -2.51
CA GLY A 125 18.57 5.40 -3.33
C GLY A 125 19.69 6.43 -3.19
N ILE A 126 19.40 7.72 -3.22
CA ILE A 126 20.37 8.79 -3.04
C ILE A 126 20.98 8.75 -1.65
N VAL A 127 20.17 8.53 -0.60
CA VAL A 127 20.66 8.34 0.77
C VAL A 127 21.56 7.11 0.83
N ARG A 128 21.15 5.99 0.23
CA ARG A 128 21.96 4.76 0.15
C ARG A 128 23.26 4.99 -0.61
N TRP A 129 23.22 5.66 -1.76
CA TRP A 129 24.40 6.05 -2.53
C TRP A 129 25.30 7.01 -1.73
N GLY A 130 24.72 7.97 -1.01
CA GLY A 130 25.46 8.85 -0.12
C GLY A 130 26.16 8.06 0.99
N LEU A 131 25.46 7.13 1.66
CA LEU A 131 26.05 6.27 2.67
C LEU A 131 27.17 5.40 2.10
N LEU A 132 27.02 4.87 0.87
CA LEU A 132 28.07 4.12 0.17
C LEU A 132 29.29 4.99 -0.16
N LEU A 133 29.09 6.22 -0.64
CA LEU A 133 30.15 7.17 -0.97
C LEU A 133 30.96 7.60 0.26
N PHE A 134 30.33 7.69 1.44
CA PHE A 134 31.01 8.00 2.69
C PHE A 134 31.55 6.75 3.40
N HIS A 135 31.69 5.62 2.68
CA HIS A 135 32.16 4.35 3.23
C HIS A 135 31.42 3.84 4.47
N LEU A 136 30.20 4.34 4.70
CA LEU A 136 29.30 3.81 5.71
C LEU A 136 28.65 2.52 5.20
N GLN A 137 29.53 1.56 4.83
CA GLN A 137 29.12 0.24 4.37
C GLN A 137 29.00 -0.69 5.58
N GLY A 138 27.99 -1.53 5.58
CA GLY A 138 27.83 -2.58 6.55
C GLY A 138 26.38 -2.76 7.01
N PRO A 139 26.15 -3.68 7.94
CA PRO A 139 24.82 -3.90 8.54
C PRO A 139 24.16 -2.61 9.02
N LEU A 140 24.96 -1.68 9.53
CA LEU A 140 24.57 -0.36 10.01
C LEU A 140 23.77 0.46 8.98
N ALA A 141 24.29 0.61 7.76
CA ALA A 141 23.66 1.41 6.73
C ALA A 141 22.38 0.74 6.23
N HIS A 142 22.36 -0.58 6.13
CA HIS A 142 21.19 -1.35 5.70
C HIS A 142 20.09 -1.32 6.76
N GLU A 143 20.41 -1.49 8.03
CA GLU A 143 19.44 -1.45 9.11
C GLU A 143 18.91 -0.03 9.37
N LEU A 144 19.76 1.00 9.31
CA LEU A 144 19.31 2.39 9.40
C LEU A 144 18.32 2.73 8.27
N TYR A 145 18.63 2.29 7.04
CA TYR A 145 17.78 2.46 5.88
C TYR A 145 16.43 1.74 6.06
N LEU A 146 16.43 0.47 6.43
CA LEU A 146 15.20 -0.30 6.66
C LEU A 146 14.40 0.28 7.84
N THR A 147 15.08 0.74 8.88
CA THR A 147 14.44 1.28 10.07
C THR A 147 13.78 2.62 9.80
N VAL A 148 14.50 3.55 9.20
CA VAL A 148 13.96 4.88 8.88
C VAL A 148 12.78 4.74 7.92
N LEU A 149 12.89 3.87 6.90
CA LEU A 149 11.79 3.61 5.96
C LEU A 149 10.61 2.89 6.61
N ALA A 150 10.87 1.80 7.34
CA ALA A 150 9.81 0.97 7.91
C ALA A 150 9.03 1.68 9.03
N PHE A 151 9.68 2.59 9.75
CA PHE A 151 9.05 3.27 10.88
C PHE A 151 8.57 4.69 10.56
N PHE A 152 9.22 5.42 9.66
CA PHE A 152 8.98 6.85 9.50
C PHE A 152 8.77 7.35 8.06
N GLY A 153 9.17 6.61 7.05
CA GLY A 153 9.19 7.10 5.67
C GLY A 153 8.01 6.70 4.81
N GLY A 154 7.23 5.72 5.24
CA GLY A 154 6.34 5.02 4.34
C GLY A 154 7.12 4.18 3.31
N VAL A 155 6.50 3.14 2.79
CA VAL A 155 7.18 2.23 1.87
C VAL A 155 7.03 2.74 0.44
N PRO A 156 8.12 2.83 -0.34
CA PRO A 156 8.08 3.26 -1.75
C PRO A 156 7.09 2.43 -2.57
N PRO A 157 6.42 3.04 -3.58
CA PRO A 157 5.45 2.33 -4.42
C PRO A 157 5.99 1.07 -5.09
N THR A 158 7.27 1.08 -5.52
CA THR A 158 7.92 -0.11 -6.07
C THR A 158 7.94 -1.25 -5.06
N MET A 159 8.38 -0.99 -3.84
CA MET A 159 8.42 -2.00 -2.79
C MET A 159 7.00 -2.44 -2.37
N GLN A 160 6.04 -1.52 -2.37
CA GLN A 160 4.64 -1.84 -2.12
C GLN A 160 4.05 -2.75 -3.19
N LEU A 161 4.33 -2.49 -4.47
CA LEU A 161 3.87 -3.34 -5.56
C LEU A 161 4.51 -4.72 -5.52
N HIS A 162 5.80 -4.81 -5.21
CA HIS A 162 6.50 -6.09 -5.20
C HIS A 162 6.18 -6.93 -3.95
N ASN A 163 6.12 -6.29 -2.79
CA ASN A 163 5.95 -7.02 -1.53
C ASN A 163 4.48 -7.10 -1.08
N THR A 164 3.67 -6.09 -1.37
CA THR A 164 2.29 -6.00 -0.88
C THR A 164 1.29 -5.69 -1.98
N PHE A 165 1.52 -6.21 -3.19
CA PHE A 165 0.68 -6.03 -4.37
C PHE A 165 -0.81 -6.24 -4.09
N HIS A 166 -1.16 -7.24 -3.29
CA HIS A 166 -2.53 -7.56 -2.89
C HIS A 166 -3.20 -6.48 -2.03
N HIS A 167 -2.41 -5.66 -1.33
CA HIS A 167 -2.93 -4.48 -0.63
C HIS A 167 -2.98 -3.26 -1.55
N THR A 168 -2.00 -3.11 -2.42
CA THR A 168 -1.72 -1.88 -3.17
C THR A 168 -2.62 -1.72 -4.40
N THR A 169 -2.80 -2.79 -5.16
CA THR A 169 -3.45 -2.75 -6.48
C THR A 169 -4.88 -2.22 -6.43
N LEU A 170 -5.69 -2.69 -5.47
CA LEU A 170 -7.08 -2.23 -5.32
C LEU A 170 -7.16 -0.80 -4.81
N LEU A 171 -6.26 -0.39 -3.92
CA LEU A 171 -6.19 0.99 -3.42
C LEU A 171 -5.88 1.96 -4.57
N TRP A 172 -4.92 1.60 -5.41
CA TRP A 172 -4.55 2.42 -6.57
C TRP A 172 -5.65 2.49 -7.61
N LEU A 173 -6.37 1.39 -7.84
CA LEU A 173 -7.54 1.40 -8.73
C LEU A 173 -8.63 2.34 -8.19
N PHE A 174 -8.95 2.27 -6.89
CA PHE A 174 -9.91 3.19 -6.27
C PHE A 174 -9.47 4.65 -6.45
N LEU A 175 -8.22 4.97 -6.14
CA LEU A 175 -7.69 6.33 -6.23
C LEU A 175 -7.68 6.85 -7.67
N SER A 176 -7.34 5.99 -8.63
CA SER A 176 -7.38 6.36 -10.05
C SER A 176 -8.80 6.67 -10.51
N MET A 177 -9.78 5.86 -10.10
CA MET A 177 -11.19 6.11 -10.39
C MET A 177 -11.66 7.40 -9.72
N ALA A 178 -11.31 7.64 -8.46
CA ALA A 178 -11.66 8.87 -7.74
C ALA A 178 -11.06 10.12 -8.39
N ALA A 179 -9.86 10.01 -8.95
CA ALA A 179 -9.17 11.12 -9.61
C ALA A 179 -9.64 11.36 -11.05
N ALA A 180 -9.91 10.30 -11.80
CA ALA A 180 -10.24 10.39 -13.22
C ALA A 180 -11.75 10.58 -13.47
N TRP A 181 -12.61 9.92 -12.70
CA TRP A 181 -14.06 9.83 -12.98
C TRP A 181 -14.93 10.58 -11.98
N ASP A 182 -14.34 11.27 -11.00
CA ASP A 182 -15.05 12.04 -9.98
C ASP A 182 -16.21 11.24 -9.34
N ILE A 183 -15.88 10.12 -8.72
CA ILE A 183 -16.82 9.16 -8.15
C ILE A 183 -17.80 9.89 -7.21
N PRO A 184 -19.13 9.73 -7.41
CA PRO A 184 -20.11 10.31 -6.50
C PRO A 184 -19.89 9.87 -5.05
N PRO A 185 -20.09 10.76 -4.06
CA PRO A 185 -19.88 10.42 -2.64
C PRO A 185 -20.56 9.13 -2.21
N LYS A 186 -21.80 8.91 -2.63
CA LYS A 186 -22.60 7.72 -2.35
C LYS A 186 -21.93 6.39 -2.75
N ASN A 187 -21.02 6.40 -3.74
CA ASN A 187 -20.34 5.20 -4.22
C ASN A 187 -18.94 5.05 -3.61
N GLN A 188 -18.35 6.12 -3.05
CA GLN A 188 -16.98 6.05 -2.53
C GLN A 188 -16.84 5.09 -1.36
N LEU A 189 -17.79 5.10 -0.41
CA LEU A 189 -17.77 4.18 0.73
C LEU A 189 -17.92 2.71 0.30
N PHE A 190 -18.79 2.45 -0.67
CA PHE A 190 -18.96 1.11 -1.22
C PHE A 190 -17.67 0.60 -1.87
N LEU A 191 -17.05 1.41 -2.74
CA LEU A 191 -15.80 1.04 -3.41
C LEU A 191 -14.65 0.87 -2.42
N ALA A 192 -14.58 1.71 -1.37
CA ALA A 192 -13.61 1.55 -0.30
C ALA A 192 -13.85 0.25 0.50
N SER A 193 -15.12 -0.16 0.70
CA SER A 193 -15.45 -1.42 1.38
C SER A 193 -15.05 -2.65 0.59
N LEU A 194 -15.03 -2.60 -0.75
CA LEU A 194 -14.47 -3.67 -1.58
C LEU A 194 -12.97 -3.86 -1.35
N CYS A 195 -12.25 -2.76 -1.07
CA CYS A 195 -10.83 -2.83 -0.73
C CYS A 195 -10.59 -3.45 0.65
N LEU A 196 -11.57 -3.37 1.57
CA LEU A 196 -11.45 -3.81 2.95
C LEU A 196 -11.11 -5.30 3.08
N LEU A 197 -11.71 -6.16 2.25
CA LEU A 197 -11.49 -7.61 2.27
C LEU A 197 -10.05 -8.00 1.84
N ALA A 198 -9.44 -7.19 0.97
CA ALA A 198 -8.07 -7.44 0.51
C ALA A 198 -7.03 -6.65 1.32
N SER A 199 -7.40 -5.48 1.83
CA SER A 199 -6.47 -4.56 2.52
C SER A 199 -7.18 -3.77 3.61
N PRO A 200 -7.56 -4.38 4.74
CA PRO A 200 -8.28 -3.66 5.80
C PRO A 200 -7.50 -2.45 6.32
N ILE A 201 -6.20 -2.58 6.50
CA ILE A 201 -5.34 -1.49 6.98
C ILE A 201 -5.14 -0.42 5.90
N GLY A 202 -4.91 -0.81 4.66
CA GLY A 202 -4.81 0.14 3.54
C GLY A 202 -6.12 0.91 3.33
N SER A 203 -7.27 0.26 3.57
CA SER A 203 -8.59 0.90 3.48
C SER A 203 -8.80 1.99 4.53
N LEU A 204 -8.10 1.95 5.68
CA LEU A 204 -8.09 3.08 6.63
C LEU A 204 -7.48 4.33 5.97
N GLY A 205 -6.43 4.16 5.14
CA GLY A 205 -5.88 5.25 4.33
C GLY A 205 -6.92 5.83 3.35
N LEU A 206 -7.75 4.96 2.72
CA LEU A 206 -8.85 5.43 1.87
C LEU A 206 -9.94 6.16 2.66
N LEU A 207 -10.25 5.73 3.88
CA LEU A 207 -11.20 6.44 4.74
C LEU A 207 -10.69 7.84 5.10
N VAL A 208 -9.40 7.98 5.39
CA VAL A 208 -8.78 9.30 5.59
C VAL A 208 -8.87 10.14 4.32
N PHE A 209 -8.59 9.55 3.15
CA PHE A 209 -8.76 10.23 1.86
C PHE A 209 -10.20 10.71 1.65
N ILE A 210 -11.21 9.86 1.91
CA ILE A 210 -12.63 10.22 1.79
C ILE A 210 -12.99 11.33 2.77
N ALA A 211 -12.56 11.24 4.04
CA ALA A 211 -12.83 12.24 5.07
C ALA A 211 -12.24 13.60 4.69
N VAL A 212 -10.97 13.64 4.29
CA VAL A 212 -10.31 14.87 3.84
C VAL A 212 -10.98 15.43 2.60
N SER A 213 -11.32 14.57 1.62
CA SER A 213 -12.05 15.00 0.41
C SER A 213 -13.39 15.61 0.75
N THR A 214 -14.13 15.04 1.71
CA THR A 214 -15.41 15.53 2.21
C THR A 214 -15.26 16.92 2.81
N LEU A 215 -14.25 17.13 3.64
CA LEU A 215 -13.98 18.42 4.30
C LEU A 215 -13.60 19.49 3.28
N ILE A 216 -12.68 19.21 2.38
CA ILE A 216 -12.17 20.18 1.40
C ILE A 216 -13.26 20.54 0.37
N ARG A 217 -13.99 19.56 -0.11
CA ARG A 217 -15.10 19.77 -1.08
C ARG A 217 -16.39 20.25 -0.43
N ARG A 218 -16.42 20.32 0.91
CA ARG A 218 -17.62 20.66 1.70
C ARG A 218 -18.82 19.80 1.33
N THR A 219 -18.57 18.51 1.07
CA THR A 219 -19.62 17.58 0.66
C THR A 219 -20.52 17.27 1.87
N PRO A 220 -21.83 17.43 1.79
CA PRO A 220 -22.74 17.09 2.89
C PRO A 220 -22.65 15.58 3.20
N VAL A 221 -22.41 15.23 4.45
CA VAL A 221 -22.25 13.82 4.91
C VAL A 221 -23.44 12.95 4.50
N ARG A 222 -24.67 13.53 4.46
CA ARG A 222 -25.87 12.84 4.02
C ARG A 222 -25.78 12.23 2.61
N GLN A 223 -24.93 12.79 1.72
CA GLN A 223 -24.75 12.28 0.35
C GLN A 223 -24.08 10.90 0.33
N TYR A 224 -23.29 10.57 1.34
CA TYR A 224 -22.68 9.25 1.48
C TYR A 224 -23.70 8.18 1.87
N PHE A 225 -24.81 8.58 2.51
CA PHE A 225 -25.85 7.69 3.03
C PHE A 225 -27.15 7.70 2.21
N SER A 226 -27.13 8.28 1.04
CA SER A 226 -28.32 8.46 0.21
C SER A 226 -28.62 7.31 -0.75
N SER A 227 -27.92 6.18 -0.66
CA SER A 227 -27.99 5.09 -1.65
C SER A 227 -27.91 3.72 -1.00
N TRP A 228 -28.52 2.72 -1.66
CA TRP A 228 -28.38 1.31 -1.28
C TRP A 228 -26.91 0.82 -1.25
N THR A 229 -26.01 1.50 -1.96
CA THR A 229 -24.55 1.21 -1.94
C THR A 229 -23.94 1.32 -0.54
N VAL A 230 -24.54 2.13 0.34
CA VAL A 230 -24.15 2.21 1.75
C VAL A 230 -24.48 0.91 2.49
N LEU A 231 -25.67 0.35 2.24
CA LEU A 231 -26.08 -0.93 2.84
C LEU A 231 -25.16 -2.05 2.35
N ALA A 232 -24.84 -2.08 1.06
CA ALA A 232 -23.90 -3.04 0.51
C ALA A 232 -22.49 -2.86 1.10
N GLY A 233 -22.02 -1.62 1.26
CA GLY A 233 -20.75 -1.31 1.91
C GLY A 233 -20.74 -1.72 3.38
N ALA A 234 -21.82 -1.48 4.11
CA ALA A 234 -21.97 -1.90 5.49
C ALA A 234 -21.99 -3.44 5.64
N ALA A 235 -22.69 -4.12 4.73
CA ALA A 235 -22.71 -5.59 4.69
C ALA A 235 -21.30 -6.17 4.43
N LEU A 236 -20.54 -5.59 3.50
CA LEU A 236 -19.15 -5.98 3.25
C LEU A 236 -18.25 -5.67 4.45
N GLY A 237 -18.46 -4.52 5.12
CA GLY A 237 -17.74 -4.17 6.34
C GLY A 237 -18.04 -5.15 7.49
N LEU A 238 -19.30 -5.54 7.65
CA LEU A 238 -19.71 -6.54 8.63
C LEU A 238 -19.12 -7.92 8.31
N LEU A 239 -19.19 -8.36 7.06
CA LEU A 239 -18.57 -9.61 6.60
C LEU A 239 -17.05 -9.61 6.85
N ALA A 240 -16.37 -8.53 6.54
CA ALA A 240 -14.94 -8.38 6.84
C ALA A 240 -14.70 -8.45 8.35
N GLY A 241 -15.50 -7.76 9.16
CA GLY A 241 -15.42 -7.79 10.62
C GLY A 241 -15.60 -9.20 11.16
N ILE A 242 -16.65 -9.90 10.75
CA ILE A 242 -16.92 -11.30 11.15
C ILE A 242 -15.75 -12.20 10.71
N TYR A 243 -15.31 -12.07 9.47
CA TYR A 243 -14.20 -12.89 8.94
C TYR A 243 -12.92 -12.67 9.74
N PHE A 244 -12.49 -11.41 9.93
CA PHE A 244 -11.24 -11.12 10.63
C PHE A 244 -11.30 -11.39 12.15
N THR A 245 -12.49 -11.47 12.75
CA THR A 245 -12.69 -11.78 14.17
C THR A 245 -13.05 -13.24 14.46
N SER A 246 -13.37 -14.04 13.42
CA SER A 246 -13.86 -15.42 13.57
C SER A 246 -12.80 -16.41 14.08
N SER A 247 -11.51 -16.10 13.98
CA SER A 247 -10.50 -16.89 14.68
C SER A 247 -10.62 -16.58 16.15
N ASN A 248 -11.06 -17.55 16.95
CA ASN A 248 -11.02 -17.45 18.41
C ASN A 248 -9.63 -17.03 18.86
N GLY A 249 -9.40 -15.77 18.86
CA GLY A 249 -8.36 -14.83 19.25
C GLY A 249 -7.08 -15.30 19.92
N LYS A 250 -6.82 -16.59 20.05
CA LYS A 250 -5.61 -17.04 20.74
C LYS A 250 -4.33 -16.90 19.91
N ASN A 251 -4.42 -16.86 18.57
CA ASN A 251 -3.20 -17.01 17.77
C ASN A 251 -2.80 -15.88 16.82
N ARG A 252 -3.62 -14.85 16.50
CA ARG A 252 -3.11 -13.77 15.63
C ARG A 252 -3.64 -12.36 15.91
N ILE A 253 -4.89 -12.15 16.30
CA ILE A 253 -5.36 -10.78 16.65
C ILE A 253 -4.71 -10.27 17.94
N ARG A 254 -4.32 -11.15 18.86
CA ARG A 254 -3.48 -10.77 20.01
C ARG A 254 -2.10 -10.23 19.62
N GLN A 255 -1.70 -10.38 18.35
CA GLN A 255 -0.44 -9.84 17.83
C GLN A 255 -0.61 -8.46 17.18
N TRP A 256 -1.86 -8.00 16.98
CA TRP A 256 -2.14 -6.68 16.47
C TRP A 256 -2.38 -5.74 17.64
N ASN A 257 -1.40 -4.91 17.91
CA ASN A 257 -1.57 -3.86 18.87
C ASN A 257 -1.94 -2.59 18.11
N VAL A 258 -3.13 -2.10 18.34
CA VAL A 258 -3.55 -0.76 17.91
C VAL A 258 -3.23 0.17 19.06
N GLY A 259 -2.35 1.11 18.87
CA GLY A 259 -1.98 2.07 19.90
C GLY A 259 -1.90 3.49 19.35
N LEU A 260 -2.51 4.40 20.06
CA LEU A 260 -2.30 5.85 19.99
C LEU A 260 -1.40 6.24 21.17
N ASP A 261 -0.17 5.74 21.20
CA ASP A 261 0.66 6.00 22.37
C ASP A 261 2.12 6.15 21.99
N LEU A 262 2.66 7.33 22.28
CA LEU A 262 4.09 7.61 22.17
C LEU A 262 4.91 6.71 23.11
N ALA A 263 4.36 6.32 24.28
CA ALA A 263 5.00 5.38 25.19
C ALA A 263 5.02 3.97 24.61
N LEU A 264 3.98 3.59 23.88
CA LEU A 264 3.88 2.29 23.19
C LEU A 264 4.85 2.24 22.00
N LEU A 265 4.99 3.33 21.27
CA LEU A 265 6.01 3.49 20.23
C LEU A 265 7.42 3.36 20.82
N ASN A 266 7.67 4.03 21.95
CA ASN A 266 8.93 3.97 22.69
C ASN A 266 9.24 2.54 23.19
N ASN A 267 8.30 1.88 23.85
CA ASN A 267 8.49 0.50 24.36
C ASN A 267 8.70 -0.51 23.23
N ARG A 268 8.14 -0.29 22.05
CA ARG A 268 8.28 -1.20 20.91
C ARG A 268 9.53 -0.97 20.12
N ILE A 269 9.94 0.27 19.93
CA ILE A 269 11.28 0.59 19.44
C ILE A 269 12.30 -0.08 20.35
N ARG A 270 12.11 0.02 21.66
CA ARG A 270 12.99 -0.61 22.66
C ARG A 270 12.97 -2.15 22.57
N LEU A 271 11.80 -2.79 22.42
CA LEU A 271 11.67 -4.25 22.31
C LEU A 271 12.24 -4.82 21.00
N THR A 272 12.13 -4.08 19.90
CA THR A 272 12.66 -4.51 18.60
C THR A 272 14.17 -4.31 18.47
N TRP A 273 14.76 -3.44 19.31
CA TRP A 273 16.13 -2.96 19.21
C TRP A 273 16.98 -3.31 20.42
N GLN A 274 16.43 -4.06 21.37
CA GLN A 274 17.16 -4.46 22.59
C GLN A 274 18.39 -5.33 22.28
N ASP A 275 18.41 -6.00 21.12
CA ASP A 275 19.51 -6.82 20.62
C ASP A 275 20.30 -6.14 19.46
N SER A 276 19.96 -4.92 19.10
CA SER A 276 20.65 -4.17 18.05
C SER A 276 21.76 -3.30 18.64
N PRO A 277 22.94 -3.24 18.03
CA PRO A 277 24.02 -2.35 18.47
C PRO A 277 23.70 -0.85 18.32
N PHE A 278 22.44 -0.48 18.07
CA PHE A 278 22.02 0.88 17.77
C PHE A 278 21.34 1.60 18.93
N ASP A 279 22.11 2.17 19.83
CA ASP A 279 21.68 3.26 20.73
C ASP A 279 21.14 4.51 19.99
N LEU A 280 21.23 4.53 18.66
CA LEU A 280 20.85 5.67 17.82
C LEU A 280 19.37 5.99 17.82
N LEU A 281 18.54 4.99 18.14
CA LEU A 281 17.09 5.10 18.09
C LEU A 281 16.44 5.12 19.48
N GLN A 282 17.21 5.31 20.53
CA GLN A 282 16.63 5.57 21.84
C GLN A 282 15.82 6.87 21.82
N TYR A 283 14.60 6.77 22.32
CA TYR A 283 13.72 7.90 22.54
C TYR A 283 14.44 8.93 23.41
N GLY A 284 14.63 10.11 22.92
CA GLY A 284 15.48 11.15 23.55
C GLY A 284 16.78 11.39 22.82
N ASN A 285 17.19 10.53 21.88
CA ASN A 285 18.34 10.82 21.04
C ASN A 285 17.95 11.79 19.92
N TRP A 286 18.58 12.97 19.87
CA TRP A 286 18.32 13.96 18.83
C TRP A 286 18.54 13.42 17.41
N LYS A 287 19.42 12.42 17.22
CA LYS A 287 19.68 11.78 15.92
C LYS A 287 18.45 11.01 15.41
N PHE A 288 17.69 10.39 16.31
CA PHE A 288 16.41 9.76 15.98
C PHE A 288 15.40 10.79 15.44
N TRP A 289 15.22 11.88 16.16
CA TRP A 289 14.31 12.95 15.73
C TRP A 289 14.78 13.63 14.45
N ALA A 290 16.09 13.84 14.29
CA ALA A 290 16.66 14.39 13.07
C ALA A 290 16.44 13.48 11.87
N ALA A 291 16.62 12.15 12.02
CA ALA A 291 16.36 11.17 10.97
C ALA A 291 14.86 11.11 10.61
N MET A 292 13.99 11.12 11.61
CA MET A 292 12.53 11.14 11.42
C MET A 292 12.07 12.40 10.68
N VAL A 293 12.46 13.58 11.18
CA VAL A 293 12.09 14.86 10.58
C VAL A 293 12.72 15.01 9.20
N GLY A 294 13.99 14.61 9.04
CA GLY A 294 14.69 14.64 7.77
C GLY A 294 14.02 13.74 6.73
N SER A 295 13.67 12.51 7.09
CA SER A 295 12.92 11.59 6.23
C SER A 295 11.57 12.18 5.82
N TRP A 296 10.82 12.72 6.79
CA TRP A 296 9.52 13.34 6.51
C TRP A 296 9.66 14.57 5.61
N LEU A 297 10.63 15.44 5.88
CA LEU A 297 10.88 16.62 5.04
C LEU A 297 11.23 16.24 3.61
N LEU A 298 12.07 15.23 3.40
CA LEU A 298 12.47 14.80 2.07
C LEU A 298 11.35 14.09 1.31
N THR A 299 10.62 13.20 1.99
CA THR A 299 9.60 12.37 1.32
C THR A 299 8.28 13.11 1.11
N VAL A 300 7.95 14.07 1.98
CA VAL A 300 6.66 14.77 1.99
C VAL A 300 6.81 16.28 1.97
N GLY A 301 7.66 16.82 2.82
CA GLY A 301 7.77 18.27 3.01
C GLY A 301 8.22 19.01 1.75
N VAL A 302 9.26 18.53 1.08
CA VAL A 302 9.73 19.10 -0.19
C VAL A 302 8.69 18.95 -1.28
N PRO A 303 8.13 17.76 -1.58
CA PRO A 303 7.02 17.64 -2.51
C PRO A 303 5.82 18.52 -2.17
N ALA A 304 5.45 18.59 -0.88
CA ALA A 304 4.35 19.44 -0.44
C ALA A 304 4.62 20.93 -0.67
N ALA A 305 5.81 21.40 -0.35
CA ALA A 305 6.20 22.80 -0.57
C ALA A 305 6.14 23.19 -2.06
N LEU A 306 6.61 22.30 -2.94
CA LEU A 306 6.54 22.48 -4.40
C LEU A 306 5.10 22.53 -4.93
N LEU A 307 4.24 21.69 -4.37
CA LEU A 307 2.85 21.54 -4.81
C LEU A 307 1.90 22.55 -4.14
N PHE A 308 2.25 23.11 -2.98
CA PHE A 308 1.35 23.90 -2.14
C PHE A 308 0.69 25.06 -2.88
N ARG A 309 1.47 25.87 -3.58
CA ARG A 309 0.94 27.09 -4.24
C ARG A 309 -0.16 26.74 -5.24
N ARG A 310 -0.02 25.61 -5.95
CA ARG A 310 -0.94 25.20 -7.01
C ARG A 310 -2.12 24.38 -6.47
N PHE A 311 -1.90 23.51 -5.48
CA PHE A 311 -2.86 22.51 -5.04
C PHE A 311 -3.39 22.70 -3.61
N LYS A 312 -3.18 23.85 -2.96
CA LYS A 312 -3.65 24.12 -1.59
C LYS A 312 -5.18 24.01 -1.38
N LYS A 313 -5.97 23.96 -2.45
CA LYS A 313 -7.43 23.75 -2.43
C LYS A 313 -7.82 22.34 -2.90
N ASP A 314 -6.86 21.50 -3.23
CA ASP A 314 -7.12 20.17 -3.78
C ASP A 314 -7.18 19.11 -2.65
N ALA A 315 -8.20 18.25 -2.73
CA ALA A 315 -8.39 17.18 -1.75
C ALA A 315 -7.27 16.15 -1.79
N LEU A 316 -6.71 15.84 -2.98
CA LEU A 316 -5.57 14.93 -3.11
C LEU A 316 -4.36 15.43 -2.34
N PHE A 317 -4.10 16.75 -2.39
CA PHE A 317 -2.97 17.36 -1.69
C PHE A 317 -3.09 17.19 -0.18
N TRP A 318 -4.23 17.54 0.39
CA TRP A 318 -4.43 17.43 1.82
C TRP A 318 -4.55 15.98 2.30
N SER A 319 -5.08 15.09 1.46
CA SER A 319 -5.09 13.65 1.77
C SER A 319 -3.68 13.08 1.85
N ALA A 320 -2.81 13.44 0.90
CA ALA A 320 -1.42 13.02 0.94
C ALA A 320 -0.72 13.50 2.21
N LEU A 321 -0.97 14.74 2.63
CA LEU A 321 -0.36 15.31 3.83
C LEU A 321 -0.96 14.78 5.13
N ALA A 322 -2.26 14.47 5.17
CA ALA A 322 -2.92 14.01 6.39
C ALA A 322 -2.57 12.57 6.76
N ILE A 323 -2.45 11.68 5.76
CA ILE A 323 -2.21 10.26 5.98
C ILE A 323 -0.83 10.03 6.61
N LEU A 324 0.20 10.68 6.12
CA LEU A 324 1.57 10.43 6.56
C LEU A 324 1.80 10.77 8.04
N PRO A 325 1.41 11.95 8.57
CA PRO A 325 1.49 12.18 10.02
C PRO A 325 0.73 11.16 10.84
N LEU A 326 -0.46 10.74 10.38
CA LEU A 326 -1.23 9.70 11.07
C LEU A 326 -0.46 8.38 11.17
N THR A 327 0.36 8.04 10.18
CA THR A 327 1.18 6.83 10.23
C THR A 327 2.26 6.86 11.32
N TYR A 328 2.63 8.04 11.82
CA TYR A 328 3.55 8.18 12.95
C TYR A 328 2.85 7.98 14.29
N PHE A 329 1.60 8.46 14.42
CA PHE A 329 0.86 8.42 15.67
C PHE A 329 0.02 7.16 15.83
N ILE A 330 -0.43 6.56 14.73
CA ILE A 330 -1.21 5.33 14.75
C ILE A 330 -0.27 4.17 14.46
N TYR A 331 -0.13 3.29 15.44
CA TYR A 331 0.61 2.05 15.28
C TYR A 331 -0.37 0.88 15.19
N ILE A 332 -0.31 0.17 14.06
CA ILE A 332 -0.94 -1.14 13.88
C ILE A 332 0.19 -2.08 13.50
N GLY A 333 0.59 -2.94 14.42
CA GLY A 333 1.79 -3.76 14.23
C GLY A 333 1.53 -5.25 14.35
N SER A 334 2.36 -6.02 13.64
CA SER A 334 2.54 -7.46 13.82
C SER A 334 3.69 -7.74 14.79
N VAL A 335 3.83 -8.99 15.21
CA VAL A 335 4.88 -9.45 16.16
C VAL A 335 6.31 -9.14 15.71
N GLY A 336 6.53 -8.79 14.47
CA GLY A 336 7.86 -8.43 13.94
C GLY A 336 8.27 -6.97 14.11
N GLY A 337 7.49 -6.14 14.80
CA GLY A 337 7.86 -4.75 15.07
C GLY A 337 7.56 -3.74 13.95
N TYR A 338 7.05 -4.17 12.79
CA TYR A 338 6.72 -3.27 11.69
C TYR A 338 5.38 -2.57 11.93
N ASN A 339 5.32 -1.26 11.62
CA ASN A 339 4.05 -0.53 11.60
C ASN A 339 3.30 -0.80 10.30
N GLU A 340 2.40 -1.76 10.32
CA GLU A 340 1.57 -2.17 9.19
C GLU A 340 0.70 -1.03 8.65
N PHE A 341 0.28 -0.10 9.52
CA PHE A 341 -0.48 1.07 9.10
C PHE A 341 0.39 2.01 8.26
N CYS A 342 1.60 2.30 8.74
CA CYS A 342 2.56 3.10 7.96
C CYS A 342 2.84 2.46 6.61
N TYR A 343 3.08 1.15 6.61
CA TYR A 343 3.41 0.40 5.40
C TYR A 343 2.30 0.44 4.34
N LYS A 344 1.04 0.24 4.75
CA LYS A 344 -0.09 0.05 3.82
C LYS A 344 -0.84 1.35 3.52
N ALA A 345 -1.05 2.21 4.52
CA ALA A 345 -1.77 3.47 4.33
C ALA A 345 -0.96 4.53 3.58
N SER A 346 0.38 4.53 3.72
CA SER A 346 1.26 5.44 2.96
C SER A 346 1.15 5.26 1.44
N SER A 347 0.71 4.09 0.96
CA SER A 347 0.40 3.83 -0.45
C SER A 347 -0.55 4.87 -1.04
N VAL A 348 -1.58 5.25 -0.28
CA VAL A 348 -2.55 6.29 -0.68
C VAL A 348 -1.86 7.64 -0.83
N SER A 349 -0.99 7.99 0.09
CA SER A 349 -0.26 9.25 0.11
C SER A 349 0.68 9.38 -1.09
N PHE A 350 1.51 8.37 -1.33
CA PHE A 350 2.45 8.38 -2.45
C PHE A 350 1.74 8.40 -3.80
N PHE A 351 0.65 7.66 -3.95
CA PHE A 351 -0.17 7.72 -5.15
C PHE A 351 -0.72 9.15 -5.40
N CYS A 352 -1.25 9.79 -4.36
CA CYS A 352 -1.77 11.16 -4.46
C CYS A 352 -0.66 12.15 -4.85
N LEU A 353 0.52 12.05 -4.27
CA LEU A 353 1.66 12.92 -4.62
C LEU A 353 2.08 12.72 -6.08
N ALA A 354 2.27 11.48 -6.52
CA ALA A 354 2.62 11.18 -7.91
C ALA A 354 1.59 11.76 -8.89
N LEU A 355 0.30 11.64 -8.56
CA LEU A 355 -0.78 12.17 -9.38
C LEU A 355 -0.77 13.71 -9.43
N LEU A 356 -0.51 14.38 -8.32
CA LEU A 356 -0.41 15.84 -8.29
C LEU A 356 0.76 16.35 -9.12
N PHE A 357 1.92 15.70 -9.04
CA PHE A 357 3.06 16.01 -9.92
C PHE A 357 2.70 15.80 -11.39
N THR A 358 2.01 14.70 -11.72
CA THR A 358 1.54 14.44 -13.08
C THR A 358 0.65 15.55 -13.60
N ARG A 359 -0.26 16.08 -12.77
CA ARG A 359 -1.17 17.16 -13.14
C ARG A 359 -0.46 18.48 -13.45
N ILE A 360 0.71 18.75 -12.89
CA ILE A 360 1.51 19.94 -13.26
C ILE A 360 1.84 19.94 -14.75
N PHE A 361 2.07 18.78 -15.32
CA PHE A 361 2.50 18.61 -16.70
C PHE A 361 1.37 18.24 -17.67
N SER A 362 0.17 18.00 -17.17
CA SER A 362 -1.02 17.69 -17.97
C SER A 362 -1.96 18.89 -18.18
N GLU A 363 -1.86 19.89 -17.33
CA GLU A 363 -2.59 21.16 -17.37
C GLU A 363 -1.68 22.27 -17.93
#